data_ad37eeec70783a68f1402d131627fa28
#
_entry.id   ad37eeec70783a68f1402d131627fa28
#
_cell.length_a   1.000
_cell.length_b   1.000
_cell.length_c   1.000
_cell.angle_alpha   90.00
_cell.angle_beta   90.00
_cell.angle_gamma   90.00
#
_symmetry.space_group_name_H-M   'P 1'
#
loop_
_entity.id
_entity.type
_entity.pdbx_description
1 polymer ?
#
loop_
_entity_poly.entity_id
_entity_poly.type
_entity_poly.pdbx_seq_one_letter_code
_entity_poly.pdbx_strand_id
1 'polypeptide(L)'
;QALGKTVAGVGPVVVREAVCRALGETPALACDLAVDEKAKLAAAIDELKAEHANGGTPTAVRLPQPDGVAKPVEFSFFVPQQYGSAALLTQYRSYSELLEDYYATKDRAERLRQKSRELYKAVHNMYERAVRKQAARREELAQSSKADTLRLYGELLQANLWAVHKGDRQVTVQNYYTGEDVTIKLDPRFGPNEN
;
A
#
# COMPACT_ATOMS: atom_id res chain seq x y z
N GLN A 1 -18.12 -24.02 2.28
CA GLN A 1 -17.74 -24.01 3.71
C GLN A 1 -18.47 -25.09 4.53
N ALA A 2 -19.76 -25.36 4.27
CA ALA A 2 -20.50 -26.38 5.01
C ALA A 2 -19.89 -27.78 4.85
N LEU A 3 -19.55 -28.21 3.63
CA LEU A 3 -18.92 -29.50 3.35
C LEU A 3 -17.59 -29.71 4.07
N GLY A 4 -16.72 -28.72 4.08
CA GLY A 4 -15.42 -28.81 4.78
C GLY A 4 -15.52 -28.89 6.30
N LYS A 5 -16.68 -28.52 6.88
CA LYS A 5 -16.98 -28.70 8.32
C LYS A 5 -17.60 -30.04 8.62
N THR A 6 -18.30 -30.64 7.66
CA THR A 6 -19.07 -31.86 7.84
C THR A 6 -18.23 -33.12 7.54
N VAL A 7 -17.29 -33.02 6.60
CA VAL A 7 -16.45 -34.17 6.20
C VAL A 7 -15.04 -33.97 6.79
N ALA A 8 -14.71 -34.78 7.77
CA ALA A 8 -13.40 -34.74 8.40
C ALA A 8 -12.30 -35.12 7.40
N GLY A 9 -11.16 -34.41 7.44
CA GLY A 9 -9.98 -34.69 6.61
C GLY A 9 -10.04 -34.11 5.19
N VAL A 10 -11.10 -33.42 4.80
CA VAL A 10 -11.22 -32.80 3.47
C VAL A 10 -10.86 -31.32 3.54
N GLY A 11 -9.74 -30.95 2.92
CA GLY A 11 -9.26 -29.56 2.87
C GLY A 11 -10.11 -28.64 1.96
N PRO A 12 -10.01 -27.33 2.13
CA PRO A 12 -10.79 -26.35 1.35
C PRO A 12 -10.59 -26.46 -0.16
N VAL A 13 -9.42 -26.91 -0.61
CA VAL A 13 -9.08 -27.10 -2.04
C VAL A 13 -9.92 -28.19 -2.66
N VAL A 14 -10.02 -29.34 -1.96
CA VAL A 14 -10.80 -30.50 -2.41
C VAL A 14 -12.29 -30.18 -2.44
N VAL A 15 -12.78 -29.45 -1.44
CA VAL A 15 -14.20 -29.02 -1.40
C VAL A 15 -14.54 -28.11 -2.58
N ARG A 16 -13.69 -27.13 -2.87
CA ARG A 16 -13.89 -26.22 -4.01
C ARG A 16 -13.85 -26.97 -5.34
N GLU A 17 -12.93 -27.93 -5.48
CA GLU A 17 -12.82 -28.75 -6.67
C GLU A 17 -14.05 -29.63 -6.87
N ALA A 18 -14.56 -30.30 -5.81
CA ALA A 18 -15.75 -31.09 -5.87
C ALA A 18 -16.97 -30.25 -6.31
N VAL A 19 -17.12 -29.05 -5.79
CA VAL A 19 -18.17 -28.12 -6.20
C VAL A 19 -17.98 -27.67 -7.65
N CYS A 20 -16.78 -27.37 -8.06
CA CYS A 20 -16.47 -26.99 -9.44
C CYS A 20 -16.77 -28.10 -10.43
N ARG A 21 -16.39 -29.35 -10.14
CA ARG A 21 -16.67 -30.52 -10.99
C ARG A 21 -18.17 -30.85 -11.07
N ALA A 22 -18.89 -30.68 -9.95
CA ALA A 22 -20.31 -31.01 -9.87
C ALA A 22 -21.25 -29.94 -10.46
N LEU A 23 -20.96 -28.68 -10.18
CA LEU A 23 -21.86 -27.54 -10.40
C LEU A 23 -21.27 -26.44 -11.29
N GLY A 24 -20.02 -26.55 -11.72
CA GLY A 24 -19.30 -25.50 -12.42
C GLY A 24 -18.88 -24.34 -11.48
N GLU A 25 -18.75 -23.14 -12.03
CA GLU A 25 -18.26 -21.96 -11.28
C GLU A 25 -19.33 -21.28 -10.40
N THR A 26 -20.55 -21.78 -10.37
CA THR A 26 -21.66 -21.11 -9.68
C THR A 26 -21.58 -21.35 -8.17
N PRO A 27 -21.43 -20.30 -7.34
CA PRO A 27 -21.48 -20.44 -5.89
C PRO A 27 -22.92 -20.77 -5.47
N ALA A 28 -23.18 -22.00 -5.04
CA ALA A 28 -24.48 -22.42 -4.53
C ALA A 28 -24.49 -22.52 -3.00
N LEU A 29 -25.58 -22.11 -2.38
CA LEU A 29 -25.83 -22.41 -0.98
C LEU A 29 -26.28 -23.87 -0.83
N ALA A 30 -25.75 -24.55 0.18
CA ALA A 30 -26.06 -25.99 0.39
C ALA A 30 -27.55 -26.28 0.61
N CYS A 31 -28.32 -25.29 1.07
CA CYS A 31 -29.77 -25.40 1.26
C CYS A 31 -30.52 -25.35 -0.07
N ASP A 32 -30.00 -24.69 -1.09
CA ASP A 32 -30.70 -24.44 -2.36
C ASP A 32 -30.40 -25.52 -3.42
N LEU A 33 -29.51 -26.48 -3.11
CA LEU A 33 -29.13 -27.54 -4.03
C LEU A 33 -30.30 -28.52 -4.28
N ALA A 34 -30.60 -28.71 -5.54
CA ALA A 34 -31.53 -29.72 -5.98
C ALA A 34 -31.03 -31.16 -5.66
N VAL A 35 -31.91 -32.14 -5.68
CA VAL A 35 -31.53 -33.53 -5.38
C VAL A 35 -30.49 -34.05 -6.37
N ASP A 36 -30.63 -33.73 -7.65
CA ASP A 36 -29.68 -34.12 -8.69
C ASP A 36 -28.28 -33.46 -8.49
N GLU A 37 -28.25 -32.21 -8.03
CA GLU A 37 -27.00 -31.51 -7.75
C GLU A 37 -26.28 -32.12 -6.56
N LYS A 38 -27.01 -32.53 -5.53
CA LYS A 38 -26.46 -33.27 -4.39
C LYS A 38 -25.86 -34.60 -4.80
N ALA A 39 -26.54 -35.33 -5.73
CA ALA A 39 -26.01 -36.56 -6.27
C ALA A 39 -24.74 -36.36 -7.10
N LYS A 40 -24.69 -35.33 -7.95
CA LYS A 40 -23.47 -34.94 -8.69
C LYS A 40 -22.32 -34.57 -7.77
N LEU A 41 -22.61 -33.84 -6.69
CA LEU A 41 -21.59 -33.47 -5.71
C LEU A 41 -21.04 -34.68 -4.96
N ALA A 42 -21.88 -35.62 -4.57
CA ALA A 42 -21.46 -36.90 -3.98
C ALA A 42 -20.56 -37.68 -4.92
N ALA A 43 -20.96 -37.82 -6.19
CA ALA A 43 -20.17 -38.49 -7.22
C ALA A 43 -18.79 -37.83 -7.41
N ALA A 44 -18.72 -36.49 -7.47
CA ALA A 44 -17.44 -35.76 -7.59
C ALA A 44 -16.51 -35.97 -6.37
N ILE A 45 -17.10 -36.09 -5.19
CA ILE A 45 -16.31 -36.40 -3.97
C ILE A 45 -15.78 -37.84 -4.03
N ASP A 46 -16.57 -38.79 -4.47
CA ASP A 46 -16.14 -40.19 -4.58
C ASP A 46 -15.08 -40.36 -5.68
N GLU A 47 -15.18 -39.62 -6.77
CA GLU A 47 -14.17 -39.55 -7.82
C GLU A 47 -12.81 -39.03 -7.25
N LEU A 48 -12.83 -37.94 -6.50
CA LEU A 48 -11.63 -37.41 -5.86
C LEU A 48 -11.04 -38.36 -4.83
N LYS A 49 -11.85 -39.10 -4.09
CA LYS A 49 -11.39 -40.18 -3.19
C LYS A 49 -10.70 -41.30 -3.95
N ALA A 50 -11.28 -41.71 -5.09
CA ALA A 50 -10.68 -42.74 -5.94
C ALA A 50 -9.35 -42.26 -6.54
N GLU A 51 -9.26 -41.01 -7.00
CA GLU A 51 -8.00 -40.42 -7.45
C GLU A 51 -6.94 -40.45 -6.34
N HIS A 52 -7.33 -40.08 -5.13
CA HIS A 52 -6.40 -40.11 -3.97
C HIS A 52 -5.94 -41.56 -3.65
N ALA A 53 -6.85 -42.52 -3.64
CA ALA A 53 -6.57 -43.94 -3.35
C ALA A 53 -5.62 -44.54 -4.39
N ASN A 54 -5.67 -44.08 -5.63
CA ASN A 54 -4.82 -44.53 -6.75
C ASN A 54 -3.47 -43.77 -6.80
N GLY A 55 -3.11 -43.00 -5.75
CA GLY A 55 -1.86 -42.26 -5.67
C GLY A 55 -1.93 -40.83 -6.19
N GLY A 56 -3.02 -40.46 -6.89
CA GLY A 56 -3.26 -39.12 -7.40
C GLY A 56 -2.25 -38.62 -8.44
N THR A 57 -2.43 -37.36 -8.86
CA THR A 57 -1.48 -36.67 -9.74
C THR A 57 -0.92 -35.44 -9.02
N PRO A 58 0.33 -35.47 -8.55
CA PRO A 58 0.94 -34.33 -7.87
C PRO A 58 0.96 -33.10 -8.78
N THR A 59 0.20 -32.08 -8.46
CA THR A 59 0.02 -30.90 -9.31
C THR A 59 0.21 -29.62 -8.51
N ALA A 60 1.09 -28.71 -8.97
CA ALA A 60 1.20 -27.37 -8.45
C ALA A 60 0.43 -26.38 -9.31
N VAL A 61 -0.24 -25.43 -8.65
CA VAL A 61 -1.00 -24.35 -9.26
C VAL A 61 -0.27 -23.05 -9.09
N ARG A 62 -0.02 -22.35 -10.19
CA ARG A 62 0.57 -21.00 -10.22
C ARG A 62 -0.38 -20.04 -10.93
N LEU A 63 -0.57 -18.87 -10.38
CA LEU A 63 -1.35 -17.82 -11.03
C LEU A 63 -0.41 -16.73 -11.55
N PRO A 64 -0.61 -16.28 -12.82
CA PRO A 64 0.14 -15.17 -13.37
C PRO A 64 -0.12 -13.89 -12.57
N GLN A 65 0.91 -13.12 -12.32
CA GLN A 65 0.82 -11.81 -11.68
C GLN A 65 1.04 -10.71 -12.72
N PRO A 66 0.63 -9.46 -12.44
CA PRO A 66 0.84 -8.33 -13.34
C PRO A 66 2.31 -8.04 -13.65
N ASP A 67 3.23 -8.48 -12.78
CA ASP A 67 4.68 -8.38 -12.95
C ASP A 67 5.28 -9.46 -13.86
N GLY A 68 4.44 -10.34 -14.44
CA GLY A 68 4.83 -11.44 -15.31
C GLY A 68 5.38 -12.67 -14.59
N VAL A 69 5.50 -12.65 -13.26
CA VAL A 69 5.99 -13.79 -12.47
C VAL A 69 4.81 -14.61 -11.97
N ALA A 70 4.77 -15.89 -12.31
CA ALA A 70 3.71 -16.78 -11.84
C ALA A 70 3.91 -17.14 -10.36
N LYS A 71 2.93 -16.77 -9.53
CA LYS A 71 2.97 -17.02 -8.08
C LYS A 71 2.42 -18.40 -7.76
N PRO A 72 3.13 -19.24 -6.97
CA PRO A 72 2.59 -20.48 -6.45
C PRO A 72 1.46 -20.19 -5.46
N VAL A 73 0.28 -20.77 -5.73
CA VAL A 73 -0.94 -20.55 -4.95
C VAL A 73 -1.29 -21.76 -4.12
N GLU A 74 -1.28 -22.93 -4.75
CA GLU A 74 -1.77 -24.16 -4.14
C GLU A 74 -1.06 -25.37 -4.75
N PHE A 75 -1.16 -26.51 -4.08
CA PHE A 75 -0.82 -27.82 -4.64
C PHE A 75 -1.90 -28.85 -4.30
N SER A 76 -2.03 -29.87 -5.11
CA SER A 76 -3.07 -30.89 -4.96
C SER A 76 -2.60 -32.28 -5.44
N PHE A 77 -3.37 -33.31 -5.08
CA PHE A 77 -3.19 -34.67 -5.57
C PHE A 77 -4.02 -34.96 -6.83
N PHE A 78 -4.65 -33.95 -7.39
CA PHE A 78 -5.47 -34.01 -8.62
C PHE A 78 -5.14 -32.81 -9.51
N VAL A 79 -5.55 -32.85 -10.75
CA VAL A 79 -5.48 -31.72 -11.68
C VAL A 79 -6.67 -30.79 -11.44
N PRO A 80 -6.49 -29.62 -10.80
CA PRO A 80 -7.61 -28.79 -10.41
C PRO A 80 -8.22 -28.03 -11.59
N GLN A 81 -9.55 -28.10 -11.71
CA GLN A 81 -10.36 -27.36 -12.70
C GLN A 81 -10.84 -26.01 -12.17
N GLN A 82 -10.92 -25.85 -10.84
CA GLN A 82 -11.47 -24.67 -10.16
C GLN A 82 -10.72 -23.36 -10.45
N TYR A 83 -9.53 -23.40 -11.01
CA TYR A 83 -8.72 -22.21 -11.33
C TYR A 83 -8.87 -21.75 -12.79
N GLY A 84 -9.65 -22.50 -13.60
CA GLY A 84 -9.89 -22.17 -14.99
C GLY A 84 -8.62 -22.20 -15.87
N SER A 85 -8.72 -21.63 -17.06
CA SER A 85 -7.65 -21.61 -18.06
C SER A 85 -6.53 -20.61 -17.75
N ALA A 86 -6.73 -19.69 -16.80
CA ALA A 86 -5.72 -18.70 -16.42
C ALA A 86 -4.61 -19.27 -15.53
N ALA A 87 -4.83 -20.43 -14.91
CA ALA A 87 -3.86 -21.07 -14.04
C ALA A 87 -2.83 -21.87 -14.82
N LEU A 88 -1.58 -21.73 -14.41
CA LEU A 88 -0.48 -22.56 -14.89
C LEU A 88 -0.38 -23.79 -13.98
N LEU A 89 -0.72 -24.96 -14.53
CA LEU A 89 -0.66 -26.24 -13.86
C LEU A 89 0.63 -26.96 -14.22
N THR A 90 1.38 -27.41 -13.22
CA THR A 90 2.59 -28.20 -13.40
C THR A 90 2.42 -29.51 -12.66
N GLN A 91 2.51 -30.63 -13.39
CA GLN A 91 2.46 -31.98 -12.83
C GLN A 91 3.89 -32.48 -12.54
N TYR A 92 4.03 -33.23 -11.46
CA TYR A 92 5.30 -33.77 -10.99
C TYR A 92 5.24 -35.30 -10.91
N ARG A 93 6.41 -35.93 -10.93
CA ARG A 93 6.52 -37.39 -10.84
C ARG A 93 6.29 -37.89 -9.41
N SER A 94 6.56 -37.07 -8.42
CA SER A 94 6.39 -37.40 -7.01
C SER A 94 5.94 -36.21 -6.19
N TYR A 95 5.32 -36.46 -5.04
CA TYR A 95 4.96 -35.43 -4.08
C TYR A 95 6.18 -34.75 -3.46
N SER A 96 7.30 -35.45 -3.30
CA SER A 96 8.54 -34.87 -2.78
C SER A 96 9.08 -33.80 -3.72
N GLU A 97 9.14 -34.09 -5.02
CA GLU A 97 9.56 -33.14 -6.04
C GLU A 97 8.62 -31.92 -6.12
N LEU A 98 7.32 -32.15 -6.06
CA LEU A 98 6.30 -31.09 -6.02
C LEU A 98 6.48 -30.19 -4.81
N LEU A 99 6.62 -30.75 -3.62
CA LEU A 99 6.76 -29.98 -2.38
C LEU A 99 8.06 -29.19 -2.34
N GLU A 100 9.16 -29.80 -2.79
CA GLU A 100 10.46 -29.11 -2.88
C GLU A 100 10.37 -27.89 -3.79
N ASP A 101 9.87 -28.06 -5.02
CA ASP A 101 9.73 -26.94 -5.96
C ASP A 101 8.73 -25.87 -5.49
N TYR A 102 7.59 -26.31 -4.95
CA TYR A 102 6.56 -25.40 -4.44
C TYR A 102 7.09 -24.50 -3.30
N TYR A 103 7.72 -25.13 -2.28
CA TYR A 103 8.22 -24.38 -1.14
C TYR A 103 9.48 -23.57 -1.47
N ALA A 104 10.38 -24.07 -2.33
CA ALA A 104 11.54 -23.32 -2.78
C ALA A 104 11.11 -22.06 -3.56
N THR A 105 10.11 -22.20 -4.44
CA THR A 105 9.56 -21.07 -5.21
C THR A 105 8.84 -20.07 -4.30
N LYS A 106 8.05 -20.55 -3.34
CA LYS A 106 7.35 -19.74 -2.36
C LYS A 106 8.31 -18.96 -1.46
N ASP A 107 9.33 -19.61 -0.95
CA ASP A 107 10.34 -19.00 -0.10
C ASP A 107 11.14 -17.92 -0.85
N ARG A 108 11.54 -18.22 -2.09
CA ARG A 108 12.19 -17.23 -2.97
C ARG A 108 11.31 -16.00 -3.20
N ALA A 109 10.04 -16.19 -3.49
CA ALA A 109 9.09 -15.09 -3.69
C ALA A 109 8.89 -14.26 -2.42
N GLU A 110 8.80 -14.92 -1.25
CA GLU A 110 8.64 -14.22 0.03
C GLU A 110 9.89 -13.42 0.42
N ARG A 111 11.09 -14.00 0.23
CA ARG A 111 12.37 -13.28 0.45
C ARG A 111 12.50 -12.06 -0.47
N LEU A 112 12.12 -12.19 -1.75
CA LEU A 112 12.14 -11.06 -2.68
C LEU A 112 11.16 -9.97 -2.24
N ARG A 113 9.95 -10.35 -1.86
CA ARG A 113 8.94 -9.43 -1.34
C ARG A 113 9.39 -8.70 -0.07
N GLN A 114 10.04 -9.42 0.85
CA GLN A 114 10.57 -8.82 2.07
C GLN A 114 11.65 -7.77 1.75
N LYS A 115 12.63 -8.12 0.91
CA LYS A 115 13.69 -7.19 0.49
C LYS A 115 13.12 -5.96 -0.25
N SER A 116 12.14 -6.15 -1.13
CA SER A 116 11.46 -5.04 -1.82
C SER A 116 10.74 -4.12 -0.83
N ARG A 117 10.10 -4.68 0.18
CA ARG A 117 9.40 -3.89 1.22
C ARG A 117 10.38 -3.09 2.08
N GLU A 118 11.51 -3.67 2.45
CA GLU A 118 12.57 -2.98 3.20
C GLU A 118 13.17 -1.82 2.39
N LEU A 119 13.46 -2.07 1.13
CA LEU A 119 13.96 -1.04 0.21
C LEU A 119 12.95 0.11 0.02
N TYR A 120 11.69 -0.22 -0.23
CA TYR A 120 10.62 0.77 -0.34
C TYR A 120 10.51 1.63 0.92
N LYS A 121 10.54 0.99 2.11
CA LYS A 121 10.50 1.68 3.40
C LYS A 121 11.70 2.62 3.58
N ALA A 122 12.90 2.19 3.20
CA ALA A 122 14.09 3.01 3.28
C ALA A 122 13.98 4.25 2.36
N VAL A 123 13.61 4.06 1.10
CA VAL A 123 13.44 5.15 0.13
C VAL A 123 12.32 6.11 0.57
N HIS A 124 11.19 5.59 1.03
CA HIS A 124 10.09 6.40 1.54
C HIS A 124 10.53 7.28 2.74
N ASN A 125 11.25 6.70 3.69
CA ASN A 125 11.78 7.46 4.83
C ASN A 125 12.77 8.56 4.41
N MET A 126 13.61 8.31 3.41
CA MET A 126 14.52 9.31 2.85
C MET A 126 13.74 10.44 2.17
N TYR A 127 12.73 10.11 1.40
CA TYR A 127 11.85 11.08 0.75
C TYR A 127 11.13 11.97 1.77
N GLU A 128 10.51 11.38 2.79
CA GLU A 128 9.84 12.12 3.86
C GLU A 128 10.77 13.09 4.60
N ARG A 129 12.01 12.66 4.88
CA ARG A 129 13.03 13.53 5.49
C ARG A 129 13.40 14.69 4.58
N ALA A 130 13.55 14.44 3.28
CA ALA A 130 13.88 15.49 2.31
C ALA A 130 12.75 16.53 2.19
N VAL A 131 11.49 16.08 2.15
CA VAL A 131 10.31 16.96 2.11
C VAL A 131 10.23 17.85 3.35
N ARG A 132 10.40 17.27 4.55
CA ARG A 132 10.39 18.05 5.81
C ARG A 132 11.53 19.07 5.85
N LYS A 133 12.73 18.67 5.43
CA LYS A 133 13.89 19.58 5.36
C LYS A 133 13.66 20.73 4.37
N GLN A 134 13.02 20.43 3.23
CA GLN A 134 12.69 21.46 2.25
C GLN A 134 11.65 22.45 2.80
N ALA A 135 10.61 21.95 3.50
CA ALA A 135 9.59 22.79 4.12
C ALA A 135 10.21 23.73 5.18
N ALA A 136 11.03 23.18 6.07
CA ALA A 136 11.73 23.98 7.10
C ALA A 136 12.61 25.08 6.49
N ARG A 137 13.38 24.75 5.45
CA ARG A 137 14.20 25.75 4.77
C ARG A 137 13.42 26.84 4.05
N ARG A 138 12.24 26.50 3.50
CA ARG A 138 11.35 27.50 2.91
C ARG A 138 10.81 28.46 3.97
N GLU A 139 10.48 27.92 5.14
CA GLU A 139 10.02 28.74 6.27
C GLU A 139 11.13 29.63 6.80
N GLU A 140 12.34 29.12 7.00
CA GLU A 140 13.52 29.91 7.37
C GLU A 140 13.80 31.04 6.37
N LEU A 141 13.71 30.76 5.07
CA LEU A 141 13.88 31.76 4.03
C LEU A 141 12.80 32.86 4.10
N ALA A 142 11.55 32.48 4.33
CA ALA A 142 10.46 33.42 4.48
C ALA A 142 10.60 34.28 5.75
N GLN A 143 11.12 33.72 6.83
CA GLN A 143 11.44 34.47 8.05
C GLN A 143 12.62 35.43 7.84
N SER A 144 13.67 35.00 7.12
CA SER A 144 14.80 35.83 6.78
C SER A 144 14.38 37.07 5.94
N SER A 145 13.51 36.87 4.93
CA SER A 145 12.94 37.98 4.15
C SER A 145 12.15 38.98 5.02
N LYS A 146 11.41 38.48 6.02
CA LYS A 146 10.73 39.37 6.99
C LYS A 146 11.71 40.12 7.89
N ALA A 147 12.77 39.45 8.32
CA ALA A 147 13.81 40.08 9.14
C ALA A 147 14.51 41.23 8.39
N ASP A 148 14.84 41.04 7.12
CA ASP A 148 15.40 42.08 6.27
C ASP A 148 14.45 43.29 6.13
N THR A 149 13.15 43.04 5.97
CA THR A 149 12.14 44.10 5.92
C THR A 149 12.02 44.85 7.24
N LEU A 150 12.03 44.11 8.37
CA LEU A 150 11.99 44.74 9.70
C LEU A 150 13.26 45.56 9.99
N ARG A 151 14.41 45.08 9.55
CA ARG A 151 15.66 45.84 9.65
C ARG A 151 15.59 47.14 8.86
N LEU A 152 15.12 47.06 7.61
CA LEU A 152 14.91 48.27 6.79
C LEU A 152 13.95 49.25 7.48
N TYR A 153 12.85 48.76 8.04
CA TYR A 153 11.90 49.63 8.78
C TYR A 153 12.54 50.27 10.01
N GLY A 154 13.38 49.53 10.75
CA GLY A 154 14.14 50.08 11.87
C GLY A 154 15.11 51.18 11.44
N GLU A 155 15.83 50.99 10.34
CA GLU A 155 16.73 52.01 9.77
C GLU A 155 15.96 53.27 9.32
N LEU A 156 14.83 53.11 8.66
CA LEU A 156 13.97 54.20 8.22
C LEU A 156 13.34 54.97 9.39
N LEU A 157 12.93 54.27 10.45
CA LEU A 157 12.39 54.87 11.67
C LEU A 157 13.49 55.64 12.40
N GLN A 158 14.68 55.08 12.53
CA GLN A 158 15.80 55.73 13.17
C GLN A 158 16.21 57.04 12.47
N ALA A 159 16.17 57.05 11.14
CA ALA A 159 16.44 58.26 10.34
C ALA A 159 15.32 59.32 10.45
N ASN A 160 14.10 58.93 10.81
CA ASN A 160 12.92 59.81 10.85
C ASN A 160 12.26 59.87 12.24
N LEU A 161 13.04 59.70 13.31
CA LEU A 161 12.54 59.74 14.70
C LEU A 161 11.72 61.00 15.03
N TRP A 162 12.04 62.09 14.41
CA TRP A 162 11.31 63.38 14.56
C TRP A 162 9.86 63.33 14.08
N ALA A 163 9.52 62.39 13.18
CA ALA A 163 8.17 62.23 12.63
C ALA A 163 7.29 61.25 13.46
N VAL A 164 7.88 60.58 14.45
CA VAL A 164 7.18 59.54 15.25
C VAL A 164 6.89 60.08 16.66
N HIS A 165 5.60 59.99 17.07
CA HIS A 165 5.19 60.41 18.41
C HIS A 165 4.61 59.23 19.18
N LYS A 166 4.71 59.34 20.52
CA LYS A 166 4.14 58.29 21.39
C LYS A 166 2.64 58.20 21.21
N GLY A 167 2.13 57.02 20.91
CA GLY A 167 0.70 56.78 20.62
C GLY A 167 0.37 56.61 19.13
N ASP A 168 1.33 56.86 18.25
CA ASP A 168 1.12 56.64 16.82
C ASP A 168 1.00 55.13 16.52
N ARG A 169 0.07 54.80 15.64
CA ARG A 169 -0.16 53.42 15.17
C ARG A 169 0.57 53.09 13.88
N GLN A 170 0.95 54.11 13.15
CA GLN A 170 1.67 54.02 11.88
C GLN A 170 2.37 55.33 11.56
N VAL A 171 3.44 55.25 10.83
CA VAL A 171 4.12 56.39 10.25
C VAL A 171 4.42 56.12 8.78
N THR A 172 4.29 57.14 7.92
CA THR A 172 4.71 57.04 6.53
C THR A 172 5.99 57.83 6.37
N VAL A 173 7.04 57.18 5.91
CA VAL A 173 8.39 57.75 5.71
C VAL A 173 8.88 57.39 4.31
N GLN A 174 9.66 58.26 3.71
CA GLN A 174 10.25 57.99 2.41
C GLN A 174 11.44 57.03 2.57
N ASN A 175 11.42 55.95 1.79
CA ASN A 175 12.51 55.01 1.67
C ASN A 175 13.62 55.67 0.81
N TYR A 176 14.70 56.06 1.43
CA TYR A 176 15.80 56.77 0.73
C TYR A 176 16.63 55.82 -0.19
N TYR A 177 16.40 54.51 -0.16
CA TYR A 177 16.99 53.55 -1.12
C TYR A 177 16.19 53.44 -2.42
N THR A 178 14.86 53.52 -2.35
CA THR A 178 13.97 53.36 -3.51
C THR A 178 13.25 54.63 -3.93
N GLY A 179 13.22 55.62 -3.07
CA GLY A 179 12.47 56.86 -3.30
C GLY A 179 10.96 56.77 -3.08
N GLU A 180 10.46 55.62 -2.72
CA GLU A 180 9.04 55.35 -2.49
C GLU A 180 8.63 55.59 -1.03
N ASP A 181 7.37 55.97 -0.81
CA ASP A 181 6.83 56.14 0.54
C ASP A 181 6.45 54.78 1.12
N VAL A 182 6.91 54.47 2.32
CA VAL A 182 6.66 53.23 3.04
C VAL A 182 5.90 53.55 4.33
N THR A 183 4.78 52.86 4.54
CA THR A 183 4.00 52.97 5.78
C THR A 183 4.42 51.86 6.74
N ILE A 184 4.97 52.25 7.88
CA ILE A 184 5.42 51.33 8.92
C ILE A 184 4.40 51.33 10.06
N LYS A 185 3.97 50.13 10.46
CA LYS A 185 3.07 49.93 11.61
C LYS A 185 3.85 50.02 12.90
N LEU A 186 3.35 50.79 13.86
CA LEU A 186 3.95 51.04 15.18
C LEU A 186 3.05 50.50 16.28
N ASP A 187 3.62 50.08 17.40
CA ASP A 187 2.87 49.76 18.61
C ASP A 187 2.69 51.04 19.46
N PRO A 188 1.45 51.54 19.62
CA PRO A 188 1.18 52.79 20.34
C PRO A 188 1.56 52.76 21.82
N ARG A 189 1.89 51.60 22.36
CA ARG A 189 2.36 51.45 23.77
C ARG A 189 3.80 51.88 23.96
N PHE A 190 4.59 51.79 22.89
CA PHE A 190 6.05 52.11 22.93
C PHE A 190 6.32 53.54 22.48
N GLY A 191 7.46 54.05 22.93
CA GLY A 191 7.98 55.34 22.46
C GLY A 191 8.68 55.22 21.11
N PRO A 192 9.07 56.39 20.51
CA PRO A 192 9.75 56.37 19.20
C PRO A 192 11.02 55.51 19.13
N ASN A 193 11.76 55.41 20.23
CA ASN A 193 13.01 54.65 20.33
C ASN A 193 12.82 53.17 20.69
N GLU A 194 11.58 52.76 21.01
CA GLU A 194 11.24 51.41 21.43
C GLU A 194 10.47 50.62 20.36
N ASN A 195 9.94 51.28 19.32
CA ASN A 195 9.32 50.72 18.16
C ASN A 195 10.37 50.32 17.13
#